data_d69ee1dba86d252e6bf7f86300e309d9
#
_entry.id   d69ee1dba86d252e6bf7f86300e309d9
#
_cell.length_a   1.000
_cell.length_b   1.000
_cell.length_c   1.000
_cell.angle_alpha   90.00
_cell.angle_beta   90.00
_cell.angle_gamma   90.00
#
_symmetry.space_group_name_H-M   'P 1'
#
loop_
_entity.id
_entity.type
_entity.pdbx_description
1 polymer ?
#
loop_
_entity_poly.entity_id
_entity_poly.type
_entity_poly.pdbx_seq_one_letter_code
_entity_poly.pdbx_strand_id
1 'polypeptide(L)'
;VRINKMEAMLGIPVIPIPAAKNEGVDELVDHALHVAKYQERPGRMDFCSEDDHGGAVHRCIHGIIHLIEDHARAAGIPVRFAATKLVEGDRRIEEALQLDQNEKEMIEHIIVQMERERGLDRAAAIADMRFSFIQELVAKTVVKPHESKEQLRSNRIDKFLTGKYTAIPAFIAIMGLVFFLTFNVIGLFFQNLMETGIDALTGIVDTALTNWNVNAAVHSLLIDGIFTGVGSVLSFLPIIVVLFFFLSMLEDTGYMARVAFVMDKLLRRIGLSGRSIVPMLIGFGCTVPGVMASRTLPSERDRKMTILLTPFMSCSAKLPIYSLFAAAFFPQYAGLVMVLLYFTGIAVGVLAALLLKSTVFKGEAVPFVMELPNYRLPGLKNV
;
A
#
# COMPACT_ATOMS: atom_id res chain seq x y z
N VAL A 1 -3.58 -26.45 -7.67
CA VAL A 1 -3.43 -26.84 -6.26
C VAL A 1 -4.23 -28.12 -6.01
N ARG A 2 -3.67 -29.07 -5.30
CA ARG A 2 -4.35 -30.31 -4.87
C ARG A 2 -4.95 -30.06 -3.48
N ILE A 3 -6.18 -29.57 -3.44
CA ILE A 3 -6.85 -29.09 -2.22
C ILE A 3 -6.87 -30.17 -1.15
N ASN A 4 -7.46 -31.33 -1.42
CA ASN A 4 -7.58 -32.44 -0.46
C ASN A 4 -6.24 -32.86 0.17
N LYS A 5 -5.15 -32.82 -0.64
CA LYS A 5 -3.81 -33.14 -0.14
C LYS A 5 -3.25 -32.03 0.74
N MET A 6 -3.57 -30.78 0.43
CA MET A 6 -3.19 -29.61 1.24
C MET A 6 -3.92 -29.64 2.59
N GLU A 7 -5.22 -29.94 2.59
CA GLU A 7 -6.02 -30.13 3.82
C GLU A 7 -5.45 -31.23 4.71
N ALA A 8 -5.14 -32.38 4.11
CA ALA A 8 -4.55 -33.50 4.85
C ALA A 8 -3.19 -33.15 5.48
N MET A 9 -2.39 -32.33 4.82
CA MET A 9 -1.08 -31.90 5.33
C MET A 9 -1.16 -30.78 6.36
N LEU A 10 -2.13 -29.88 6.22
CA LEU A 10 -2.33 -28.75 7.14
C LEU A 10 -3.23 -29.12 8.33
N GLY A 11 -4.09 -30.12 8.18
CA GLY A 11 -5.09 -30.49 9.20
C GLY A 11 -6.17 -29.43 9.41
N ILE A 12 -6.44 -28.60 8.40
CA ILE A 12 -7.48 -27.57 8.39
C ILE A 12 -8.19 -27.57 7.04
N PRO A 13 -9.47 -27.18 6.96
CA PRO A 13 -10.17 -26.99 5.69
C PRO A 13 -9.47 -25.95 4.81
N VAL A 14 -9.37 -26.23 3.51
CA VAL A 14 -8.74 -25.36 2.51
C VAL A 14 -9.76 -25.00 1.44
N ILE A 15 -10.18 -23.75 1.41
CA ILE A 15 -11.21 -23.26 0.51
C ILE A 15 -10.56 -22.43 -0.59
N PRO A 16 -10.71 -22.81 -1.88
CA PRO A 16 -10.17 -22.06 -2.99
C PRO A 16 -11.01 -20.81 -3.25
N ILE A 17 -10.41 -19.64 -3.11
CA ILE A 17 -11.08 -18.38 -3.35
C ILE A 17 -10.37 -17.66 -4.51
N PRO A 18 -10.97 -17.59 -5.72
CA PRO A 18 -10.52 -16.68 -6.77
C PRO A 18 -10.91 -15.24 -6.41
N ALA A 19 -10.08 -14.57 -5.62
CA ALA A 19 -10.34 -13.25 -5.06
C ALA A 19 -10.76 -12.20 -6.10
N ALA A 20 -10.24 -12.31 -7.34
CA ALA A 20 -10.61 -11.40 -8.43
C ALA A 20 -12.06 -11.56 -8.92
N LYS A 21 -12.71 -12.70 -8.64
CA LYS A 21 -14.07 -13.01 -9.08
C LYS A 21 -15.10 -12.95 -7.94
N ASN A 22 -14.63 -12.81 -6.70
CA ASN A 22 -15.46 -12.85 -5.49
C ASN A 22 -16.27 -14.16 -5.36
N GLU A 23 -15.69 -15.29 -5.84
CA GLU A 23 -16.28 -16.62 -5.74
C GLU A 23 -15.72 -17.33 -4.49
N GLY A 24 -16.52 -18.18 -3.84
CA GLY A 24 -16.10 -19.00 -2.69
C GLY A 24 -16.04 -18.26 -1.35
N VAL A 25 -16.41 -16.99 -1.28
CA VAL A 25 -16.38 -16.22 -0.03
C VAL A 25 -17.47 -16.70 0.94
N ASP A 26 -18.66 -17.01 0.43
CA ASP A 26 -19.78 -17.50 1.27
C ASP A 26 -19.42 -18.85 1.89
N GLU A 27 -18.80 -19.77 1.11
CA GLU A 27 -18.30 -21.06 1.60
C GLU A 27 -17.23 -20.87 2.68
N LEU A 28 -16.31 -19.91 2.51
CA LEU A 28 -15.33 -19.57 3.55
C LEU A 28 -15.99 -19.11 4.84
N VAL A 29 -17.01 -18.25 4.74
CA VAL A 29 -17.73 -17.73 5.90
C VAL A 29 -18.48 -18.85 6.63
N ASP A 30 -19.15 -19.74 5.89
CA ASP A 30 -19.86 -20.88 6.46
C ASP A 30 -18.91 -21.82 7.21
N HIS A 31 -17.75 -22.14 6.61
CA HIS A 31 -16.72 -22.95 7.29
C HIS A 31 -16.14 -22.23 8.51
N ALA A 32 -15.89 -20.93 8.43
CA ALA A 32 -15.39 -20.15 9.57
C ALA A 32 -16.41 -20.14 10.74
N LEU A 33 -17.69 -19.99 10.43
CA LEU A 33 -18.77 -20.07 11.41
C LEU A 33 -18.88 -21.47 12.03
N HIS A 34 -18.71 -22.52 11.23
CA HIS A 34 -18.71 -23.90 11.69
C HIS A 34 -17.57 -24.14 12.69
N VAL A 35 -16.34 -23.77 12.31
CA VAL A 35 -15.15 -23.90 13.19
C VAL A 35 -15.34 -23.11 14.48
N ALA A 36 -15.87 -21.88 14.42
CA ALA A 36 -16.13 -21.06 15.59
C ALA A 36 -17.21 -21.66 16.50
N LYS A 37 -18.28 -22.21 15.92
CA LYS A 37 -19.41 -22.80 16.65
C LYS A 37 -19.02 -24.10 17.36
N TYR A 38 -18.25 -24.94 16.71
CA TYR A 38 -17.86 -26.27 17.24
C TYR A 38 -16.48 -26.25 17.90
N GLN A 39 -15.80 -25.10 17.93
CA GLN A 39 -14.47 -24.95 18.55
C GLN A 39 -13.44 -25.97 17.99
N GLU A 40 -13.53 -26.26 16.68
CA GLU A 40 -12.64 -27.21 16.02
C GLU A 40 -11.20 -26.72 16.07
N ARG A 41 -10.29 -27.62 16.38
CA ARG A 41 -8.85 -27.33 16.43
C ARG A 41 -8.17 -27.90 15.19
N PRO A 42 -7.08 -27.27 14.70
CA PRO A 42 -6.27 -27.83 13.61
C PRO A 42 -5.80 -29.24 13.97
N GLY A 43 -5.92 -30.18 13.03
CA GLY A 43 -5.45 -31.54 13.23
C GLY A 43 -3.93 -31.62 13.33
N ARG A 44 -3.21 -30.62 12.80
CA ARG A 44 -1.76 -30.49 12.92
C ARG A 44 -1.42 -29.18 13.63
N MET A 45 -0.72 -29.30 14.74
CA MET A 45 -0.27 -28.16 15.56
C MET A 45 1.23 -27.89 15.38
N ASP A 46 1.93 -28.72 14.61
CA ASP A 46 3.38 -28.74 14.52
C ASP A 46 3.89 -28.54 13.09
N PHE A 47 4.78 -27.57 12.92
CA PHE A 47 5.45 -27.26 11.66
C PHE A 47 6.93 -27.63 11.65
N CYS A 48 7.49 -28.05 12.80
CA CYS A 48 8.85 -28.55 12.87
C CYS A 48 8.90 -30.05 12.61
N SER A 49 9.98 -30.53 12.01
CA SER A 49 10.27 -31.95 11.77
C SER A 49 11.53 -32.35 12.53
N GLU A 50 11.56 -33.59 13.02
CA GLU A 50 12.77 -34.17 13.62
C GLU A 50 13.90 -34.30 12.59
N ASP A 51 13.54 -34.46 11.32
CA ASP A 51 14.49 -34.61 10.23
C ASP A 51 15.01 -33.29 9.68
N ASP A 52 14.32 -32.15 9.98
CA ASP A 52 14.69 -30.85 9.44
C ASP A 52 15.96 -30.34 10.10
N HIS A 53 17.04 -30.28 9.33
CA HIS A 53 18.35 -29.79 9.77
C HIS A 53 18.83 -30.41 11.10
N GLY A 54 18.65 -31.72 11.25
CA GLY A 54 19.05 -32.45 12.44
C GLY A 54 18.16 -32.23 13.66
N GLY A 55 16.96 -31.63 13.48
CA GLY A 55 15.95 -31.51 14.53
C GLY A 55 16.26 -30.48 15.63
N ALA A 56 17.22 -29.58 15.43
CA ALA A 56 17.63 -28.63 16.48
C ALA A 56 16.47 -27.73 16.94
N VAL A 57 15.69 -27.18 16.00
CA VAL A 57 14.51 -26.34 16.33
C VAL A 57 13.41 -27.18 16.98
N HIS A 58 13.22 -28.42 16.52
CA HIS A 58 12.25 -29.35 17.11
C HIS A 58 12.58 -29.61 18.57
N ARG A 59 13.83 -30.02 18.88
CA ARG A 59 14.28 -30.24 20.26
C ARG A 59 14.16 -29.00 21.13
N CYS A 60 14.50 -27.84 20.60
CA CYS A 60 14.37 -26.57 21.31
C CYS A 60 12.92 -26.29 21.71
N ILE A 61 11.99 -26.33 20.76
CA ILE A 61 10.56 -26.06 21.02
C ILE A 61 9.99 -27.12 21.99
N HIS A 62 10.30 -28.40 21.81
CA HIS A 62 9.83 -29.46 22.70
C HIS A 62 10.43 -29.35 24.10
N GLY A 63 11.70 -29.01 24.25
CA GLY A 63 12.32 -28.77 25.54
C GLY A 63 11.64 -27.64 26.31
N ILE A 64 11.31 -26.53 25.60
CA ILE A 64 10.61 -25.40 26.21
C ILE A 64 9.17 -25.77 26.57
N ILE A 65 8.45 -26.56 25.72
CA ILE A 65 7.09 -27.04 26.01
C ILE A 65 7.03 -27.71 27.37
N HIS A 66 7.96 -28.61 27.67
CA HIS A 66 7.99 -29.31 28.96
C HIS A 66 8.21 -28.40 30.15
N LEU A 67 8.97 -27.30 29.97
CA LEU A 67 9.23 -26.34 31.04
C LEU A 67 8.03 -25.42 31.32
N ILE A 68 7.24 -25.08 30.30
CA ILE A 68 6.18 -24.07 30.42
C ILE A 68 4.76 -24.65 30.44
N GLU A 69 4.60 -25.99 30.43
CA GLU A 69 3.28 -26.61 30.26
C GLU A 69 2.26 -26.16 31.31
N ASP A 70 2.65 -26.13 32.57
CA ASP A 70 1.76 -25.73 33.67
C ASP A 70 1.46 -24.24 33.63
N HIS A 71 2.44 -23.38 33.36
CA HIS A 71 2.29 -21.94 33.19
C HIS A 71 1.34 -21.58 32.04
N ALA A 72 1.56 -22.23 30.87
CA ALA A 72 0.72 -22.00 29.69
C ALA A 72 -0.72 -22.46 29.92
N ARG A 73 -0.90 -23.58 30.62
CA ARG A 73 -2.23 -24.10 30.98
C ARG A 73 -2.93 -23.17 31.96
N ALA A 74 -2.22 -22.64 32.96
CA ALA A 74 -2.74 -21.68 33.91
C ALA A 74 -3.14 -20.33 33.25
N ALA A 75 -2.34 -19.88 32.27
CA ALA A 75 -2.60 -18.66 31.50
C ALA A 75 -3.66 -18.85 30.39
N GLY A 76 -4.12 -20.09 30.13
CA GLY A 76 -5.07 -20.38 29.04
C GLY A 76 -4.48 -20.22 27.64
N ILE A 77 -3.16 -20.26 27.52
CA ILE A 77 -2.44 -20.09 26.25
C ILE A 77 -2.05 -21.47 25.70
N PRO A 78 -2.23 -21.75 24.38
CA PRO A 78 -1.74 -23.00 23.78
C PRO A 78 -0.23 -23.16 23.99
N VAL A 79 0.19 -24.26 24.65
CA VAL A 79 1.58 -24.45 25.11
C VAL A 79 2.58 -24.31 23.97
N ARG A 80 2.29 -24.92 22.81
CA ARG A 80 3.18 -24.84 21.65
C ARG A 80 3.30 -23.45 21.04
N PHE A 81 2.20 -22.69 21.02
CA PHE A 81 2.22 -21.29 20.63
C PHE A 81 3.10 -20.48 21.57
N ALA A 82 2.91 -20.69 22.88
CA ALA A 82 3.72 -20.01 23.92
C ALA A 82 5.21 -20.35 23.75
N ALA A 83 5.58 -21.61 23.59
CA ALA A 83 6.96 -22.05 23.38
C ALA A 83 7.59 -21.39 22.13
N THR A 84 6.88 -21.41 21.01
CA THR A 84 7.38 -20.77 19.77
C THR A 84 7.58 -19.27 19.95
N LYS A 85 6.67 -18.60 20.65
CA LYS A 85 6.75 -17.17 20.93
C LYS A 85 7.86 -16.79 21.89
N LEU A 86 8.14 -17.65 22.89
CA LEU A 86 9.31 -17.48 23.74
C LEU A 86 10.63 -17.58 22.96
N VAL A 87 10.74 -18.53 22.04
CA VAL A 87 11.90 -18.60 21.14
C VAL A 87 12.05 -17.34 20.32
N GLU A 88 10.95 -16.76 19.82
CA GLU A 88 10.94 -15.49 19.08
C GLU A 88 11.27 -14.25 19.97
N GLY A 89 11.29 -14.41 21.30
CA GLY A 89 11.54 -13.33 22.24
C GLY A 89 10.34 -12.39 22.48
N ASP A 90 9.13 -12.91 22.39
CA ASP A 90 7.90 -12.15 22.61
C ASP A 90 7.68 -11.88 24.11
N ARG A 91 7.94 -10.64 24.53
CA ARG A 91 7.81 -10.20 25.95
C ARG A 91 6.40 -10.33 26.51
N ARG A 92 5.36 -10.20 25.69
CA ARG A 92 3.96 -10.30 26.16
C ARG A 92 3.65 -11.71 26.61
N ILE A 93 4.17 -12.70 25.90
CA ILE A 93 4.01 -14.11 26.30
C ILE A 93 4.86 -14.41 27.53
N GLU A 94 6.09 -13.91 27.60
CA GLU A 94 6.96 -14.06 28.77
C GLU A 94 6.30 -13.50 30.06
N GLU A 95 5.70 -12.31 29.98
CA GLU A 95 4.97 -11.68 31.06
C GLU A 95 3.68 -12.44 31.43
N ALA A 96 2.94 -12.92 30.42
CA ALA A 96 1.70 -13.66 30.64
C ALA A 96 1.90 -15.01 31.31
N LEU A 97 3.03 -15.66 31.06
CA LEU A 97 3.39 -16.96 31.65
C LEU A 97 3.92 -16.84 33.08
N GLN A 98 4.30 -15.65 33.54
CA GLN A 98 4.83 -15.40 34.90
C GLN A 98 5.98 -16.35 35.30
N LEU A 99 6.91 -16.58 34.35
CA LEU A 99 8.06 -17.46 34.55
C LEU A 99 9.01 -16.91 35.61
N ASP A 100 9.59 -17.81 36.43
CA ASP A 100 10.61 -17.44 37.38
C ASP A 100 11.98 -17.18 36.69
N GLN A 101 12.95 -16.68 37.43
CA GLN A 101 14.26 -16.33 36.87
C GLN A 101 15.04 -17.59 36.41
N ASN A 102 14.90 -18.70 37.12
CA ASN A 102 15.60 -19.94 36.77
C ASN A 102 15.02 -20.55 35.49
N GLU A 103 13.68 -20.50 35.33
CA GLU A 103 13.00 -20.96 34.13
C GLU A 103 13.41 -20.14 32.91
N LYS A 104 13.49 -18.83 33.03
CA LYS A 104 13.96 -17.93 31.96
C LYS A 104 15.39 -18.23 31.56
N GLU A 105 16.30 -18.45 32.53
CA GLU A 105 17.68 -18.82 32.26
C GLU A 105 17.79 -20.18 31.56
N MET A 106 16.98 -21.17 31.97
CA MET A 106 16.92 -22.48 31.33
C MET A 106 16.41 -22.41 29.90
N ILE A 107 15.33 -21.64 29.66
CA ILE A 107 14.79 -21.40 28.33
C ILE A 107 15.86 -20.74 27.44
N GLU A 108 16.52 -19.69 27.93
CA GLU A 108 17.58 -19.02 27.17
C GLU A 108 18.74 -19.95 26.86
N HIS A 109 19.13 -20.85 27.80
CA HIS A 109 20.16 -21.83 27.56
C HIS A 109 19.79 -22.79 26.40
N ILE A 110 18.55 -23.28 26.37
CA ILE A 110 18.04 -24.15 25.30
C ILE A 110 18.05 -23.41 23.95
N ILE A 111 17.63 -22.14 23.94
CA ILE A 111 17.62 -21.30 22.74
C ILE A 111 19.05 -21.08 22.21
N VAL A 112 19.98 -20.70 23.07
CA VAL A 112 21.38 -20.47 22.70
C VAL A 112 22.03 -21.78 22.17
N GLN A 113 21.67 -22.92 22.72
CA GLN A 113 22.14 -24.20 22.21
C GLN A 113 21.64 -24.42 20.77
N MET A 114 20.35 -24.18 20.50
CA MET A 114 19.76 -24.28 19.16
C MET A 114 20.43 -23.29 18.20
N GLU A 115 20.68 -22.05 18.59
CA GLU A 115 21.38 -21.04 17.77
C GLU A 115 22.80 -21.52 17.38
N ARG A 116 23.53 -22.12 18.30
CA ARG A 116 24.86 -22.69 18.04
C ARG A 116 24.81 -23.89 17.08
N GLU A 117 23.86 -24.80 17.27
CA GLU A 117 23.69 -25.96 16.41
C GLU A 117 23.27 -25.56 14.99
N ARG A 118 22.44 -24.51 14.85
CA ARG A 118 21.95 -24.04 13.55
C ARG A 118 22.89 -23.05 12.86
N GLY A 119 23.75 -22.36 13.60
CA GLY A 119 24.53 -21.24 13.09
C GLY A 119 23.67 -20.05 12.65
N LEU A 120 22.44 -19.95 13.14
CA LEU A 120 21.46 -18.89 12.85
C LEU A 120 20.96 -18.30 14.16
N ASP A 121 20.57 -17.04 14.16
CA ASP A 121 19.84 -16.45 15.28
C ASP A 121 18.43 -17.10 15.42
N ARG A 122 17.84 -16.95 16.60
CA ARG A 122 16.53 -17.55 16.94
C ARG A 122 15.41 -17.19 15.96
N ALA A 123 15.36 -15.95 15.51
CA ALA A 123 14.34 -15.50 14.59
C ALA A 123 14.54 -16.10 13.19
N ALA A 124 15.79 -16.15 12.71
CA ALA A 124 16.13 -16.80 11.44
C ALA A 124 15.90 -18.31 11.49
N ALA A 125 16.21 -18.99 12.60
CA ALA A 125 15.98 -20.41 12.76
C ALA A 125 14.48 -20.79 12.72
N ILE A 126 13.63 -20.02 13.38
CA ILE A 126 12.17 -20.21 13.33
C ILE A 126 11.63 -19.89 11.94
N ALA A 127 12.12 -18.83 11.29
CA ALA A 127 11.72 -18.50 9.93
C ALA A 127 12.11 -19.60 8.93
N ASP A 128 13.32 -20.12 9.03
CA ASP A 128 13.84 -21.20 8.18
C ASP A 128 13.01 -22.49 8.33
N MET A 129 12.70 -22.89 9.56
CA MET A 129 11.79 -24.01 9.84
C MET A 129 10.43 -23.84 9.15
N ARG A 130 9.83 -22.63 9.24
CA ARG A 130 8.55 -22.34 8.58
C ARG A 130 8.66 -22.41 7.06
N PHE A 131 9.75 -21.89 6.50
CA PHE A 131 9.99 -21.96 5.06
C PHE A 131 10.23 -23.37 4.56
N SER A 132 10.97 -24.20 5.31
CA SER A 132 11.17 -25.64 5.00
C SER A 132 9.83 -26.35 4.91
N PHE A 133 8.96 -26.15 5.91
CA PHE A 133 7.61 -26.73 5.90
C PHE A 133 6.78 -26.24 4.70
N ILE A 134 6.79 -24.94 4.40
CA ILE A 134 6.07 -24.37 3.26
C ILE A 134 6.60 -24.94 1.94
N GLN A 135 7.91 -25.09 1.79
CA GLN A 135 8.51 -25.66 0.59
C GLN A 135 8.08 -27.13 0.39
N GLU A 136 8.09 -27.91 1.46
CA GLU A 136 7.62 -29.31 1.40
C GLU A 136 6.13 -29.38 1.04
N LEU A 137 5.29 -28.57 1.69
CA LEU A 137 3.87 -28.45 1.41
C LEU A 137 3.62 -28.11 -0.06
N VAL A 138 4.27 -27.06 -0.56
CA VAL A 138 4.12 -26.58 -1.93
C VAL A 138 4.61 -27.65 -2.93
N ALA A 139 5.74 -28.29 -2.68
CA ALA A 139 6.26 -29.34 -3.55
C ALA A 139 5.31 -30.55 -3.70
N LYS A 140 4.58 -30.88 -2.63
CA LYS A 140 3.63 -32.03 -2.62
C LYS A 140 2.23 -31.66 -3.12
N THR A 141 1.78 -30.41 -2.95
CA THR A 141 0.37 -30.00 -3.18
C THR A 141 0.18 -29.11 -4.39
N VAL A 142 1.21 -28.35 -4.80
CA VAL A 142 1.11 -27.41 -5.91
C VAL A 142 1.79 -27.98 -7.15
N VAL A 143 0.99 -28.33 -8.14
CA VAL A 143 1.51 -28.58 -9.49
C VAL A 143 1.67 -27.24 -10.16
N LYS A 144 2.92 -26.78 -10.32
CA LYS A 144 3.18 -25.56 -11.11
C LYS A 144 2.83 -25.87 -12.57
N PRO A 145 1.80 -25.23 -13.16
CA PRO A 145 1.65 -25.29 -14.60
C PRO A 145 2.90 -24.68 -15.24
N HIS A 146 3.25 -25.12 -16.46
CA HIS A 146 4.19 -24.33 -17.28
C HIS A 146 3.75 -22.88 -17.26
N GLU A 147 4.70 -21.93 -17.27
CA GLU A 147 4.46 -20.49 -17.20
C GLU A 147 3.20 -20.12 -18.00
N SER A 148 2.22 -19.53 -17.35
CA SER A 148 0.97 -19.18 -18.01
C SER A 148 1.27 -18.22 -19.16
N LYS A 149 0.49 -18.26 -20.25
CA LYS A 149 0.63 -17.32 -21.36
C LYS A 149 0.56 -15.87 -20.88
N GLU A 150 -0.20 -15.61 -19.82
CA GLU A 150 -0.33 -14.31 -19.15
C GLU A 150 0.97 -13.91 -18.46
N GLN A 151 1.64 -14.81 -17.77
CA GLN A 151 2.93 -14.55 -17.13
C GLN A 151 4.03 -14.26 -18.16
N LEU A 152 4.08 -15.04 -19.25
CA LEU A 152 5.02 -14.78 -20.35
C LEU A 152 4.77 -13.42 -21.00
N ARG A 153 3.50 -13.02 -21.15
CA ARG A 153 3.13 -11.70 -21.68
C ARG A 153 3.54 -10.61 -20.70
N SER A 154 3.27 -10.76 -19.41
CA SER A 154 3.67 -9.83 -18.36
C SER A 154 5.18 -9.66 -18.31
N ASN A 155 5.94 -10.74 -18.32
CA ASN A 155 7.40 -10.71 -18.32
C ASN A 155 7.98 -9.98 -19.55
N ARG A 156 7.33 -10.12 -20.73
CA ARG A 156 7.74 -9.39 -21.94
C ARG A 156 7.48 -7.89 -21.83
N ILE A 157 6.33 -7.49 -21.29
CA ILE A 157 5.99 -6.08 -21.06
C ILE A 157 6.91 -5.50 -19.98
N ASP A 158 7.19 -6.24 -18.91
CA ASP A 158 8.05 -5.81 -17.82
C ASP A 158 9.49 -5.58 -18.27
N LYS A 159 10.00 -6.39 -19.22
CA LYS A 159 11.34 -6.17 -19.79
C LYS A 159 11.49 -4.77 -20.40
N PHE A 160 10.40 -4.18 -20.90
CA PHE A 160 10.39 -2.82 -21.42
C PHE A 160 10.09 -1.79 -20.33
N LEU A 161 9.05 -2.00 -19.52
CA LEU A 161 8.59 -1.04 -18.53
C LEU A 161 9.47 -0.93 -17.28
N THR A 162 10.22 -1.97 -16.95
CA THR A 162 11.16 -1.98 -15.79
C THR A 162 12.63 -2.00 -16.21
N GLY A 163 12.91 -1.86 -17.50
CA GLY A 163 14.28 -1.86 -18.05
C GLY A 163 15.11 -0.68 -17.54
N LYS A 164 16.43 -0.90 -17.36
CA LYS A 164 17.36 0.07 -16.76
C LYS A 164 17.33 1.47 -17.41
N TYR A 165 17.10 1.56 -18.71
CA TYR A 165 17.08 2.82 -19.47
C TYR A 165 15.69 3.21 -19.97
N THR A 166 14.77 2.25 -20.07
CA THR A 166 13.43 2.47 -20.65
C THR A 166 12.38 2.77 -19.58
N ALA A 167 12.60 2.38 -18.33
CA ALA A 167 11.63 2.52 -17.26
C ALA A 167 11.24 3.98 -16.98
N ILE A 168 12.21 4.88 -16.81
CA ILE A 168 11.94 6.30 -16.51
C ILE A 168 11.28 7.02 -17.69
N PRO A 169 11.78 6.91 -18.96
CA PRO A 169 11.09 7.47 -20.11
C PRO A 169 9.66 6.92 -20.31
N ALA A 170 9.46 5.63 -20.14
CA ALA A 170 8.14 5.02 -20.22
C ALA A 170 7.18 5.54 -19.12
N PHE A 171 7.70 5.68 -17.91
CA PHE A 171 6.96 6.27 -16.81
C PHE A 171 6.52 7.71 -17.10
N ILE A 172 7.44 8.56 -17.58
CA ILE A 172 7.14 9.95 -17.93
C ILE A 172 6.12 10.01 -19.08
N ALA A 173 6.25 9.14 -20.09
CA ALA A 173 5.33 9.09 -21.22
C ALA A 173 3.91 8.67 -20.79
N ILE A 174 3.77 7.61 -19.96
CA ILE A 174 2.48 7.12 -19.50
C ILE A 174 1.82 8.13 -18.56
N MET A 175 2.55 8.65 -17.57
CA MET A 175 2.01 9.66 -16.65
C MET A 175 1.70 10.97 -17.38
N GLY A 176 2.57 11.39 -18.31
CA GLY A 176 2.33 12.55 -19.16
C GLY A 176 1.07 12.40 -20.00
N LEU A 177 0.84 11.22 -20.59
CA LEU A 177 -0.39 10.92 -21.33
C LEU A 177 -1.64 11.00 -20.43
N VAL A 178 -1.58 10.41 -19.24
CA VAL A 178 -2.69 10.47 -18.28
C VAL A 178 -3.00 11.90 -17.88
N PHE A 179 -2.01 12.69 -17.52
CA PHE A 179 -2.21 14.10 -17.19
C PHE A 179 -2.70 14.92 -18.39
N PHE A 180 -2.17 14.67 -19.59
CA PHE A 180 -2.64 15.34 -20.79
C PHE A 180 -4.10 15.04 -21.08
N LEU A 181 -4.52 13.79 -21.03
CA LEU A 181 -5.93 13.40 -21.23
C LEU A 181 -6.84 13.99 -20.15
N THR A 182 -6.39 13.99 -18.90
CA THR A 182 -7.15 14.52 -17.77
C THR A 182 -7.35 16.02 -17.87
N PHE A 183 -6.28 16.80 -18.10
CA PHE A 183 -6.35 18.26 -18.01
C PHE A 183 -6.67 18.95 -19.34
N ASN A 184 -6.37 18.34 -20.50
CA ASN A 184 -6.54 19.00 -21.79
C ASN A 184 -7.65 18.41 -22.68
N VAL A 185 -8.09 17.18 -22.42
CA VAL A 185 -9.06 16.52 -23.29
C VAL A 185 -10.35 16.20 -22.53
N ILE A 186 -10.33 15.13 -21.75
CA ILE A 186 -11.55 14.59 -21.12
C ILE A 186 -12.00 15.47 -19.96
N GLY A 187 -11.06 15.81 -19.05
CA GLY A 187 -11.39 16.63 -17.89
C GLY A 187 -11.85 18.03 -18.28
N LEU A 188 -11.17 18.66 -19.27
CA LEU A 188 -11.56 19.95 -19.78
C LEU A 188 -12.97 19.94 -20.42
N PHE A 189 -13.31 18.89 -21.16
CA PHE A 189 -14.63 18.71 -21.74
C PHE A 189 -15.73 18.70 -20.67
N PHE A 190 -15.55 17.88 -19.63
CA PHE A 190 -16.52 17.80 -18.54
C PHE A 190 -16.54 19.05 -17.65
N GLN A 191 -15.39 19.71 -17.49
CA GLN A 191 -15.31 20.98 -16.79
C GLN A 191 -16.13 22.06 -17.50
N ASN A 192 -15.95 22.24 -18.82
CA ASN A 192 -16.69 23.21 -19.61
C ASN A 192 -18.20 22.93 -19.60
N LEU A 193 -18.59 21.64 -19.63
CA LEU A 193 -19.98 21.24 -19.52
C LEU A 193 -20.58 21.64 -18.16
N MET A 194 -19.84 21.42 -17.07
CA MET A 194 -20.24 21.77 -15.72
C MET A 194 -20.33 23.30 -15.57
N GLU A 195 -19.34 24.05 -16.07
CA GLU A 195 -19.27 25.50 -16.03
C GLU A 195 -20.46 26.12 -16.79
N THR A 196 -20.76 25.63 -17.99
CA THR A 196 -21.95 26.04 -18.75
C THR A 196 -23.25 25.80 -17.96
N GLY A 197 -23.36 24.68 -17.26
CA GLY A 197 -24.51 24.39 -16.40
C GLY A 197 -24.62 25.34 -15.20
N ILE A 198 -23.52 25.65 -14.56
CA ILE A 198 -23.45 26.58 -13.42
C ILE A 198 -23.80 28.00 -13.89
N ASP A 199 -23.26 28.44 -15.04
CA ASP A 199 -23.54 29.77 -15.60
C ASP A 199 -25.02 29.92 -15.98
N ALA A 200 -25.60 28.89 -16.58
CA ALA A 200 -27.04 28.87 -16.89
C ALA A 200 -27.89 28.98 -15.60
N LEU A 201 -27.55 28.23 -14.57
CA LEU A 201 -28.23 28.29 -13.28
C LEU A 201 -28.08 29.67 -12.62
N THR A 202 -26.88 30.22 -12.65
CA THR A 202 -26.57 31.57 -12.13
C THR A 202 -27.40 32.64 -12.86
N GLY A 203 -27.50 32.54 -14.20
CA GLY A 203 -28.31 33.45 -15.01
C GLY A 203 -29.82 33.39 -14.71
N ILE A 204 -30.36 32.22 -14.44
CA ILE A 204 -31.74 32.03 -14.02
C ILE A 204 -31.99 32.70 -12.67
N VAL A 205 -31.09 32.50 -11.70
CA VAL A 205 -31.20 33.10 -10.36
C VAL A 205 -31.02 34.62 -10.41
N ASP A 206 -30.05 35.10 -11.19
CA ASP A 206 -29.80 36.53 -11.41
C ASP A 206 -31.06 37.25 -11.96
N THR A 207 -31.67 36.66 -13.00
CA THR A 207 -32.90 37.18 -13.59
C THR A 207 -34.06 37.17 -12.57
N ALA A 208 -34.20 36.15 -11.76
CA ALA A 208 -35.23 36.04 -10.74
C ALA A 208 -35.06 37.12 -9.64
N LEU A 209 -33.81 37.29 -9.15
CA LEU A 209 -33.49 38.31 -8.14
C LEU A 209 -33.71 39.73 -8.65
N THR A 210 -33.37 39.97 -9.90
CA THR A 210 -33.60 41.25 -10.56
C THR A 210 -35.10 41.56 -10.68
N ASN A 211 -35.91 40.56 -11.09
CA ASN A 211 -37.36 40.72 -11.21
C ASN A 211 -38.04 40.97 -9.83
N TRP A 212 -37.49 40.45 -8.76
CA TRP A 212 -38.00 40.64 -7.40
C TRP A 212 -37.49 41.94 -6.75
N ASN A 213 -36.73 42.78 -7.47
CA ASN A 213 -36.14 44.01 -6.96
C ASN A 213 -35.41 43.86 -5.64
N VAL A 214 -34.63 42.75 -5.51
CA VAL A 214 -33.85 42.47 -4.29
C VAL A 214 -32.78 43.53 -4.09
N ASN A 215 -32.49 43.88 -2.82
CA ASN A 215 -31.44 44.83 -2.48
C ASN A 215 -30.11 44.48 -3.15
N ALA A 216 -29.46 45.49 -3.76
CA ALA A 216 -28.20 45.29 -4.52
C ALA A 216 -27.09 44.58 -3.72
N ALA A 217 -27.00 44.83 -2.39
CA ALA A 217 -26.01 44.14 -1.54
C ALA A 217 -26.31 42.65 -1.38
N VAL A 218 -27.57 42.24 -1.28
CA VAL A 218 -27.98 40.83 -1.18
C VAL A 218 -27.81 40.15 -2.53
N HIS A 219 -28.14 40.84 -3.63
CA HIS A 219 -27.95 40.36 -4.98
C HIS A 219 -26.47 40.03 -5.27
N SER A 220 -25.54 40.96 -5.01
CA SER A 220 -24.11 40.77 -5.18
C SER A 220 -23.58 39.66 -4.25
N LEU A 221 -24.05 39.58 -3.01
CA LEU A 221 -23.66 38.50 -2.09
C LEU A 221 -24.04 37.13 -2.63
N LEU A 222 -25.23 36.97 -3.19
CA LEU A 222 -25.69 35.72 -3.76
C LEU A 222 -24.96 35.38 -5.05
N ILE A 223 -24.93 36.26 -6.03
CA ILE A 223 -24.36 36.01 -7.34
C ILE A 223 -22.84 35.97 -7.29
N ASP A 224 -22.20 37.05 -6.84
CA ASP A 224 -20.73 37.17 -6.86
C ASP A 224 -20.07 36.38 -5.71
N GLY A 225 -20.74 36.31 -4.55
CA GLY A 225 -20.19 35.56 -3.41
C GLY A 225 -20.48 34.07 -3.50
N ILE A 226 -21.75 33.66 -3.49
CA ILE A 226 -22.11 32.26 -3.36
C ILE A 226 -21.99 31.53 -4.71
N PHE A 227 -22.68 31.98 -5.77
CA PHE A 227 -22.70 31.28 -7.04
C PHE A 227 -21.32 31.27 -7.70
N THR A 228 -20.60 32.38 -7.71
CA THR A 228 -19.23 32.41 -8.25
C THR A 228 -18.28 31.62 -7.40
N GLY A 229 -18.33 31.72 -6.07
CA GLY A 229 -17.44 30.97 -5.17
C GLY A 229 -17.69 29.48 -5.18
N VAL A 230 -18.94 29.05 -5.01
CA VAL A 230 -19.30 27.61 -5.05
C VAL A 230 -19.14 27.04 -6.47
N GLY A 231 -19.53 27.83 -7.49
CA GLY A 231 -19.40 27.44 -8.90
C GLY A 231 -17.95 27.14 -9.28
N SER A 232 -17.01 28.00 -8.87
CA SER A 232 -15.59 27.79 -9.15
C SER A 232 -15.04 26.50 -8.52
N VAL A 233 -15.50 26.13 -7.32
CA VAL A 233 -15.11 24.87 -6.68
C VAL A 233 -15.72 23.66 -7.40
N LEU A 234 -17.00 23.74 -7.77
CA LEU A 234 -17.69 22.66 -8.49
C LEU A 234 -17.11 22.44 -9.88
N SER A 235 -16.61 23.47 -10.55
CA SER A 235 -15.98 23.35 -11.87
C SER A 235 -14.71 22.48 -11.85
N PHE A 236 -14.03 22.32 -10.72
CA PHE A 236 -12.87 21.42 -10.59
C PHE A 236 -13.23 19.95 -10.34
N LEU A 237 -14.48 19.69 -9.89
CA LEU A 237 -14.90 18.33 -9.54
C LEU A 237 -14.75 17.32 -10.70
N PRO A 238 -15.18 17.62 -11.93
CA PRO A 238 -15.05 16.69 -13.07
C PRO A 238 -13.59 16.32 -13.36
N ILE A 239 -12.67 17.27 -13.30
CA ILE A 239 -11.23 17.01 -13.53
C ILE A 239 -10.71 16.02 -12.50
N ILE A 240 -11.09 16.20 -11.22
CA ILE A 240 -10.68 15.32 -10.14
C ILE A 240 -11.22 13.90 -10.37
N VAL A 241 -12.48 13.76 -10.74
CA VAL A 241 -13.11 12.45 -11.03
C VAL A 241 -12.39 11.74 -12.19
N VAL A 242 -12.12 12.45 -13.29
CA VAL A 242 -11.40 11.89 -14.44
C VAL A 242 -9.97 11.47 -14.07
N LEU A 243 -9.28 12.27 -13.26
CA LEU A 243 -7.94 11.93 -12.77
C LEU A 243 -7.96 10.64 -11.96
N PHE A 244 -8.89 10.53 -11.00
CA PHE A 244 -9.01 9.33 -10.17
C PHE A 244 -9.40 8.09 -10.97
N PHE A 245 -10.25 8.25 -11.98
CA PHE A 245 -10.58 7.18 -12.91
C PHE A 245 -9.33 6.63 -13.60
N PHE A 246 -8.47 7.48 -14.15
CA PHE A 246 -7.23 7.02 -14.79
C PHE A 246 -6.24 6.43 -13.79
N LEU A 247 -6.09 7.02 -12.60
CA LEU A 247 -5.20 6.49 -11.57
C LEU A 247 -5.68 5.11 -11.07
N SER A 248 -6.97 4.93 -10.85
CA SER A 248 -7.57 3.64 -10.49
C SER A 248 -7.35 2.59 -11.59
N MET A 249 -7.49 3.00 -12.86
CA MET A 249 -7.21 2.13 -13.99
C MET A 249 -5.73 1.68 -14.03
N LEU A 250 -4.79 2.59 -13.77
CA LEU A 250 -3.36 2.26 -13.68
C LEU A 250 -3.05 1.35 -12.49
N GLU A 251 -3.72 1.54 -11.37
CA GLU A 251 -3.57 0.71 -10.18
C GLU A 251 -4.09 -0.71 -10.43
N ASP A 252 -5.30 -0.86 -10.97
CA ASP A 252 -5.92 -2.16 -11.22
C ASP A 252 -5.21 -2.97 -12.31
N THR A 253 -4.59 -2.30 -13.31
CA THR A 253 -3.72 -2.97 -14.30
C THR A 253 -2.44 -3.53 -13.71
N GLY A 254 -2.05 -3.14 -12.49
CA GLY A 254 -0.81 -3.49 -11.83
C GLY A 254 0.41 -2.63 -12.25
N TYR A 255 0.19 -1.55 -13.02
CA TYR A 255 1.26 -0.65 -13.43
C TYR A 255 1.90 0.09 -12.26
N MET A 256 1.09 0.53 -11.27
CA MET A 256 1.61 1.25 -10.09
C MET A 256 2.62 0.44 -9.28
N ALA A 257 2.49 -0.89 -9.24
CA ALA A 257 3.47 -1.77 -8.60
C ALA A 257 4.85 -1.70 -9.30
N ARG A 258 4.86 -1.61 -10.63
CA ARG A 258 6.11 -1.46 -11.42
C ARG A 258 6.76 -0.10 -11.21
N VAL A 259 5.93 0.94 -11.17
CA VAL A 259 6.42 2.29 -10.83
C VAL A 259 7.09 2.30 -9.46
N ALA A 260 6.44 1.71 -8.46
CA ALA A 260 7.01 1.59 -7.12
C ALA A 260 8.33 0.82 -7.12
N PHE A 261 8.42 -0.28 -7.87
CA PHE A 261 9.65 -1.07 -8.02
C PHE A 261 10.79 -0.27 -8.67
N VAL A 262 10.52 0.41 -9.79
CA VAL A 262 11.53 1.20 -10.51
C VAL A 262 12.02 2.37 -9.68
N MET A 263 11.11 3.05 -8.99
CA MET A 263 11.41 4.25 -8.20
C MET A 263 12.04 3.93 -6.83
N ASP A 264 11.99 2.68 -6.36
CA ASP A 264 12.53 2.29 -5.06
C ASP A 264 14.02 2.67 -4.90
N LYS A 265 14.82 2.42 -5.93
CA LYS A 265 16.26 2.77 -5.91
C LYS A 265 16.51 4.27 -5.75
N LEU A 266 15.66 5.11 -6.35
CA LEU A 266 15.78 6.57 -6.29
C LEU A 266 15.28 7.08 -4.92
N LEU A 267 14.13 6.59 -4.48
CA LEU A 267 13.49 7.03 -3.23
C LEU A 267 14.30 6.62 -1.99
N ARG A 268 14.95 5.49 -2.00
CA ARG A 268 15.85 5.08 -0.91
C ARG A 268 16.99 6.05 -0.68
N ARG A 269 17.49 6.73 -1.71
CA ARG A 269 18.52 7.77 -1.54
C ARG A 269 18.04 8.93 -0.67
N ILE A 270 16.78 9.30 -0.79
CA ILE A 270 16.14 10.35 0.02
C ILE A 270 15.49 9.81 1.30
N GLY A 271 15.61 8.50 1.57
CA GLY A 271 15.15 7.88 2.81
C GLY A 271 13.70 7.38 2.79
N LEU A 272 13.09 7.20 1.62
CA LEU A 272 11.75 6.66 1.44
C LEU A 272 11.79 5.27 0.79
N SER A 273 10.77 4.45 1.06
CA SER A 273 10.55 3.20 0.32
C SER A 273 9.90 3.45 -1.05
N GLY A 274 10.06 2.52 -1.98
CA GLY A 274 9.45 2.62 -3.32
C GLY A 274 7.94 2.78 -3.30
N ARG A 275 7.26 2.23 -2.30
CA ARG A 275 5.79 2.39 -2.14
C ARG A 275 5.36 3.84 -1.92
N SER A 276 6.21 4.69 -1.38
CA SER A 276 5.91 6.11 -1.13
C SER A 276 5.69 6.90 -2.42
N ILE A 277 6.13 6.38 -3.59
CA ILE A 277 5.91 7.06 -4.88
C ILE A 277 4.42 7.17 -5.22
N VAL A 278 3.61 6.17 -4.86
CA VAL A 278 2.18 6.13 -5.22
C VAL A 278 1.42 7.29 -4.57
N PRO A 279 1.47 7.50 -3.24
CA PRO A 279 0.91 8.69 -2.61
C PRO A 279 1.45 10.01 -3.16
N MET A 280 2.75 10.07 -3.46
CA MET A 280 3.36 11.28 -4.03
C MET A 280 2.86 11.58 -5.44
N LEU A 281 2.68 10.57 -6.30
CA LEU A 281 2.10 10.72 -7.64
C LEU A 281 0.65 11.21 -7.59
N ILE A 282 -0.16 10.64 -6.70
CA ILE A 282 -1.51 11.11 -6.45
C ILE A 282 -1.48 12.57 -5.99
N GLY A 283 -0.47 12.96 -5.20
CA GLY A 283 -0.24 14.32 -4.72
C GLY A 283 -0.02 15.36 -5.82
N PHE A 284 0.52 14.99 -6.99
CA PHE A 284 0.59 15.87 -8.16
C PHE A 284 -0.80 16.23 -8.72
N GLY A 285 -1.76 15.32 -8.61
CA GLY A 285 -3.15 15.61 -8.96
C GLY A 285 -3.87 16.36 -7.84
N CYS A 286 -3.88 15.80 -6.64
CA CYS A 286 -4.50 16.39 -5.46
C CYS A 286 -3.78 15.94 -4.18
N THR A 287 -3.37 16.89 -3.34
CA THR A 287 -2.63 16.62 -2.10
C THR A 287 -3.44 15.81 -1.09
N VAL A 288 -4.75 16.06 -0.97
CA VAL A 288 -5.61 15.41 0.04
C VAL A 288 -5.65 13.89 -0.14
N PRO A 289 -6.06 13.35 -1.30
CA PRO A 289 -6.04 11.91 -1.52
C PRO A 289 -4.62 11.32 -1.55
N GLY A 290 -3.60 12.10 -1.96
CA GLY A 290 -2.21 11.70 -1.83
C GLY A 290 -1.82 11.43 -0.38
N VAL A 291 -2.19 12.31 0.54
CA VAL A 291 -1.98 12.10 1.98
C VAL A 291 -2.82 10.91 2.49
N MET A 292 -4.07 10.77 2.05
CA MET A 292 -4.91 9.63 2.44
C MET A 292 -4.34 8.29 1.96
N ALA A 293 -3.82 8.23 0.74
CA ALA A 293 -3.18 7.04 0.19
C ALA A 293 -1.94 6.58 0.98
N SER A 294 -1.29 7.49 1.71
CA SER A 294 -0.16 7.14 2.56
C SER A 294 -0.49 6.15 3.69
N ARG A 295 -1.78 5.96 4.00
CA ARG A 295 -2.26 4.94 4.97
C ARG A 295 -1.91 3.51 4.58
N THR A 296 -1.69 3.26 3.29
CA THR A 296 -1.30 1.94 2.78
C THR A 296 0.17 1.59 3.05
N LEU A 297 0.96 2.56 3.52
CA LEU A 297 2.37 2.34 3.82
C LEU A 297 2.52 1.58 5.14
N PRO A 298 3.29 0.46 5.15
CA PRO A 298 3.43 -0.39 6.33
C PRO A 298 4.28 0.25 7.43
N SER A 299 5.21 1.15 7.07
CA SER A 299 6.10 1.83 8.00
C SER A 299 5.51 3.16 8.45
N GLU A 300 5.38 3.34 9.77
CA GLU A 300 4.92 4.62 10.34
C GLU A 300 5.88 5.76 10.02
N ARG A 301 7.18 5.49 9.99
CA ARG A 301 8.22 6.42 9.60
C ARG A 301 8.04 6.89 8.15
N ASP A 302 7.92 5.95 7.21
CA ASP A 302 7.75 6.26 5.78
C ASP A 302 6.42 6.97 5.54
N ARG A 303 5.36 6.58 6.26
CA ARG A 303 4.07 7.24 6.21
C ARG A 303 4.13 8.71 6.64
N LYS A 304 4.70 9.00 7.81
CA LYS A 304 4.86 10.37 8.31
C LYS A 304 5.72 11.22 7.38
N MET A 305 6.83 10.67 6.90
CA MET A 305 7.71 11.36 5.96
C MET A 305 7.01 11.64 4.63
N THR A 306 6.26 10.68 4.09
CA THR A 306 5.48 10.86 2.85
C THR A 306 4.39 11.93 3.03
N ILE A 307 3.67 11.95 4.15
CA ILE A 307 2.67 12.97 4.47
C ILE A 307 3.30 14.38 4.46
N LEU A 308 4.46 14.54 5.08
CA LEU A 308 5.16 15.83 5.12
C LEU A 308 5.68 16.27 3.75
N LEU A 309 6.03 15.33 2.88
CA LEU A 309 6.60 15.64 1.56
C LEU A 309 5.52 15.83 0.47
N THR A 310 4.37 15.20 0.59
CA THR A 310 3.29 15.30 -0.40
C THR A 310 2.87 16.75 -0.71
N PRO A 311 2.77 17.69 0.25
CA PRO A 311 2.41 19.07 -0.05
C PRO A 311 3.44 19.87 -0.87
N PHE A 312 4.70 19.40 -0.95
CA PHE A 312 5.70 20.04 -1.85
C PHE A 312 5.44 19.73 -3.33
N MET A 313 4.67 18.66 -3.61
CA MET A 313 4.24 18.37 -4.97
C MET A 313 3.19 19.40 -5.39
N SER A 314 3.42 20.01 -6.56
CA SER A 314 2.48 21.03 -7.07
C SER A 314 1.28 20.34 -7.69
N CYS A 315 0.12 20.46 -7.05
CA CYS A 315 -1.14 19.92 -7.56
C CYS A 315 -1.84 20.93 -8.50
N SER A 316 -2.87 20.47 -9.20
CA SER A 316 -3.65 21.26 -10.16
C SER A 316 -4.23 22.53 -9.56
N ALA A 317 -4.62 22.51 -8.28
CA ALA A 317 -5.16 23.69 -7.58
C ALA A 317 -4.14 24.83 -7.37
N LYS A 318 -2.84 24.54 -7.45
CA LYS A 318 -1.79 25.57 -7.37
C LYS A 318 -1.51 26.25 -8.70
N LEU A 319 -1.87 25.63 -9.84
CA LEU A 319 -1.60 26.18 -11.17
C LEU A 319 -2.24 27.54 -11.41
N PRO A 320 -3.53 27.81 -11.05
CA PRO A 320 -4.11 29.14 -11.18
C PRO A 320 -3.37 30.20 -10.37
N ILE A 321 -2.90 29.86 -9.17
CA ILE A 321 -2.12 30.76 -8.32
C ILE A 321 -0.78 31.09 -8.99
N TYR A 322 -0.07 30.07 -9.50
CA TYR A 322 1.18 30.29 -10.21
C TYR A 322 0.99 31.11 -11.48
N SER A 323 -0.09 30.87 -12.22
CA SER A 323 -0.44 31.62 -13.43
C SER A 323 -0.71 33.10 -13.11
N LEU A 324 -1.47 33.37 -12.05
CA LEU A 324 -1.74 34.72 -11.61
C LEU A 324 -0.47 35.50 -11.26
N PHE A 325 0.39 34.89 -10.42
CA PHE A 325 1.65 35.55 -10.04
C PHE A 325 2.61 35.67 -11.22
N ALA A 326 2.73 34.66 -12.07
CA ALA A 326 3.61 34.72 -13.24
C ALA A 326 3.12 35.78 -14.24
N ALA A 327 1.82 35.93 -14.48
CA ALA A 327 1.26 36.96 -15.34
C ALA A 327 1.43 38.38 -14.77
N ALA A 328 1.25 38.55 -13.44
CA ALA A 328 1.37 39.82 -12.78
C ALA A 328 2.80 40.34 -12.73
N PHE A 329 3.80 39.49 -12.41
CA PHE A 329 5.16 39.95 -12.20
C PHE A 329 6.10 39.70 -13.41
N PHE A 330 5.79 38.66 -14.24
CA PHE A 330 6.64 38.26 -15.36
C PHE A 330 5.83 37.98 -16.65
N PRO A 331 5.08 38.97 -17.20
CA PRO A 331 4.16 38.74 -18.31
C PRO A 331 4.84 38.16 -19.55
N GLN A 332 6.10 38.54 -19.81
CA GLN A 332 6.86 38.06 -20.99
C GLN A 332 7.38 36.62 -20.83
N TYR A 333 7.58 36.15 -19.59
CA TYR A 333 8.18 34.84 -19.29
C TYR A 333 7.26 33.98 -18.41
N ALA A 334 5.95 34.26 -18.39
CA ALA A 334 5.00 33.60 -17.49
C ALA A 334 5.07 32.07 -17.55
N GLY A 335 5.14 31.48 -18.75
CA GLY A 335 5.26 30.04 -18.92
C GLY A 335 6.56 29.45 -18.34
N LEU A 336 7.70 30.14 -18.55
CA LEU A 336 8.99 29.70 -18.01
C LEU A 336 9.01 29.80 -16.49
N VAL A 337 8.46 30.85 -15.93
CA VAL A 337 8.34 31.06 -14.47
C VAL A 337 7.47 29.97 -13.84
N MET A 338 6.35 29.58 -14.46
CA MET A 338 5.51 28.47 -13.99
C MET A 338 6.28 27.16 -13.94
N VAL A 339 7.04 26.84 -14.99
CA VAL A 339 7.87 25.62 -15.04
C VAL A 339 8.95 25.67 -13.95
N LEU A 340 9.61 26.82 -13.77
CA LEU A 340 10.61 26.98 -12.70
C LEU A 340 10.01 26.80 -11.30
N LEU A 341 8.84 27.36 -11.04
CA LEU A 341 8.15 27.20 -9.76
C LEU A 341 7.82 25.74 -9.49
N TYR A 342 7.41 25.00 -10.52
CA TYR A 342 7.11 23.58 -10.41
C TYR A 342 8.35 22.76 -10.01
N PHE A 343 9.48 22.98 -10.73
CA PHE A 343 10.74 22.33 -10.42
C PHE A 343 11.32 22.77 -9.07
N THR A 344 11.15 24.02 -8.69
CA THR A 344 11.55 24.52 -7.36
C THR A 344 10.80 23.81 -6.26
N GLY A 345 9.49 23.56 -6.40
CA GLY A 345 8.70 22.79 -5.44
C GLY A 345 9.27 21.36 -5.25
N ILE A 346 9.59 20.69 -6.34
CA ILE A 346 10.21 19.34 -6.30
C ILE A 346 11.59 19.40 -5.63
N ALA A 347 12.43 20.36 -6.00
CA ALA A 347 13.78 20.51 -5.44
C ALA A 347 13.75 20.76 -3.93
N VAL A 348 12.88 21.66 -3.48
CA VAL A 348 12.67 21.95 -2.05
C VAL A 348 12.13 20.70 -1.33
N GLY A 349 11.21 19.95 -1.95
CA GLY A 349 10.72 18.68 -1.40
C GLY A 349 11.84 17.66 -1.22
N VAL A 350 12.76 17.51 -2.19
CA VAL A 350 13.92 16.62 -2.08
C VAL A 350 14.87 17.09 -0.97
N LEU A 351 15.16 18.39 -0.88
CA LEU A 351 15.99 18.97 0.18
C LEU A 351 15.34 18.74 1.57
N ALA A 352 14.05 18.97 1.69
CA ALA A 352 13.31 18.69 2.92
C ALA A 352 13.37 17.21 3.30
N ALA A 353 13.26 16.30 2.32
CA ALA A 353 13.39 14.86 2.54
C ALA A 353 14.78 14.49 3.10
N LEU A 354 15.85 15.04 2.53
CA LEU A 354 17.21 14.80 3.00
C LEU A 354 17.45 15.37 4.40
N LEU A 355 16.93 16.56 4.71
CA LEU A 355 16.99 17.15 6.04
C LEU A 355 16.21 16.31 7.06
N LEU A 356 15.00 15.91 6.75
CA LEU A 356 14.16 15.09 7.63
C LEU A 356 14.76 13.70 7.88
N LYS A 357 15.38 13.09 6.85
CA LYS A 357 16.09 11.83 6.99
C LYS A 357 17.25 11.92 7.99
N SER A 358 18.00 13.01 7.96
CA SER A 358 19.18 13.19 8.81
C SER A 358 18.85 13.61 10.25
N THR A 359 17.73 14.34 10.44
CA THR A 359 17.38 14.93 11.74
C THR A 359 16.32 14.14 12.50
N VAL A 360 15.12 14.00 11.94
CA VAL A 360 13.92 13.48 12.62
C VAL A 360 13.69 11.99 12.35
N PHE A 361 13.82 11.57 11.10
CA PHE A 361 13.51 10.21 10.66
C PHE A 361 14.77 9.39 10.42
N LYS A 362 15.57 9.19 11.48
CA LYS A 362 16.76 8.35 11.42
C LYS A 362 16.40 6.88 11.17
N GLY A 363 17.24 6.16 10.45
CA GLY A 363 17.07 4.74 10.09
C GLY A 363 16.89 4.52 8.58
N GLU A 364 16.90 3.26 8.19
CA GLU A 364 16.73 2.87 6.78
C GLU A 364 15.27 2.69 6.40
N ALA A 365 14.96 2.95 5.13
CA ALA A 365 13.64 2.66 4.58
C ALA A 365 13.39 1.15 4.58
N VAL A 366 12.16 0.73 4.87
CA VAL A 366 11.78 -0.68 4.86
C VAL A 366 12.10 -1.31 3.48
N PRO A 367 12.74 -2.49 3.44
CA PRO A 367 13.02 -3.17 2.19
C PRO A 367 11.73 -3.39 1.38
N PHE A 368 11.79 -3.00 0.11
CA PHE A 368 10.68 -3.23 -0.80
C PHE A 368 10.80 -4.63 -1.41
N VAL A 369 10.06 -5.57 -0.84
CA VAL A 369 9.92 -6.92 -1.38
C VAL A 369 8.46 -7.10 -1.78
N MET A 370 8.20 -7.17 -3.08
CA MET A 370 6.86 -7.38 -3.62
C MET A 370 6.95 -8.19 -4.92
N GLU A 371 6.12 -9.23 -5.02
CA GLU A 371 5.90 -9.90 -6.30
C GLU A 371 5.11 -8.97 -7.22
N LEU A 372 5.57 -8.82 -8.46
CA LEU A 372 4.87 -8.02 -9.45
C LEU A 372 3.63 -8.80 -9.93
N PRO A 373 2.42 -8.25 -9.73
CA PRO A 373 1.19 -8.91 -10.18
C PRO A 373 1.18 -9.02 -11.70
N ASN A 374 0.56 -10.05 -12.27
CA ASN A 374 0.36 -10.14 -13.72
C ASN A 374 -0.50 -8.97 -14.21
N TYR A 375 -0.21 -8.46 -15.41
CA TYR A 375 -1.08 -7.47 -16.04
C TYR A 375 -2.44 -8.06 -16.33
N ARG A 376 -3.46 -7.33 -15.95
CA ARG A 376 -4.86 -7.67 -16.23
C ARG A 376 -5.60 -6.44 -16.77
N LEU A 377 -6.69 -6.69 -17.46
CA LEU A 377 -7.59 -5.61 -17.84
C LEU A 377 -8.30 -5.07 -16.59
N PRO A 378 -8.50 -3.74 -16.52
CA PRO A 378 -9.21 -3.14 -15.40
C PRO A 378 -10.61 -3.73 -15.24
N GLY A 379 -10.98 -4.07 -14.02
CA GLY A 379 -12.31 -4.58 -13.71
C GLY A 379 -13.32 -3.45 -13.59
N LEU A 380 -14.42 -3.50 -14.38
CA LEU A 380 -15.48 -2.48 -14.34
C LEU A 380 -16.11 -2.23 -12.96
N LYS A 381 -15.92 -3.15 -12.00
CA LYS A 381 -16.40 -2.97 -10.61
C LYS A 381 -15.38 -2.28 -9.71
N ASN A 382 -14.12 -2.21 -10.12
CA ASN A 382 -13.02 -1.69 -9.31
C ASN A 382 -12.64 -0.26 -9.70
N VAL A 383 -12.91 0.10 -10.95
CA VAL A 383 -12.69 1.41 -11.54
C VAL A 383 -13.97 2.24 -11.54
#